data_50959e30f2b64c19da03ccbc0761f709
#
_entry.id   50959e30f2b64c19da03ccbc0761f709
#
_cell.length_a   1.000
_cell.length_b   1.000
_cell.length_c   1.000
_cell.angle_alpha   90.00
_cell.angle_beta   90.00
_cell.angle_gamma   90.00
#
_symmetry.space_group_name_H-M   'P 1'
#
loop_
_entity.id
_entity.type
_entity.pdbx_description
1 polymer ?
#
loop_
_entity_poly.entity_id
_entity_poly.type
_entity_poly.pdbx_seq_one_letter_code
_entity_poly.pdbx_strand_id
1 'polypeptide(L)'
;LDDQKPACDITLNITVAKLKQVQITQGSGAIRRAFLCLLARKQPVHLVNNTPLDLSNGSISDFTSAEKHHIFPKAFLLEQNPSTPAINALPNFCFLPAELNKKISSTAPSTYFSHLAEQNPNLEQAAASHLIPMGPESGLTNDDYDCFLTARAELILEEIGRLCGTVTTPLETERHDAVSRIEAALRDQIHETLRAGRGEGYWDQAIPDPIRESTAHRIAIELKKNPSQSENDYQDERRRLDFCDVSDYVPIMARKANWAHLKAVFGNSDELTHHLRAFAQYRNAVAHNRPMSELARLGGEQAILWF
;
A
#
# COMPACT_ATOMS: atom_id res chain seq x y z
N LEU A 1 7.45 12.39 -28.34
CA LEU A 1 8.52 12.11 -27.39
C LEU A 1 8.99 10.69 -27.67
N ASP A 2 10.22 10.57 -28.20
CA ASP A 2 10.84 9.31 -28.57
C ASP A 2 10.84 8.34 -27.39
N ASP A 3 10.57 7.08 -27.68
CA ASP A 3 10.75 5.92 -26.79
C ASP A 3 12.24 5.68 -26.50
N GLN A 4 12.94 6.70 -26.00
CA GLN A 4 14.33 6.52 -25.57
C GLN A 4 14.34 5.71 -24.27
N LYS A 5 15.04 4.59 -24.34
CA LYS A 5 15.36 3.77 -23.18
C LYS A 5 15.89 4.65 -22.05
N PRO A 6 15.41 4.51 -20.81
CA PRO A 6 15.90 5.34 -19.70
C PRO A 6 17.42 5.24 -19.59
N ALA A 7 18.06 6.36 -19.26
CA ALA A 7 19.54 6.45 -19.18
C ALA A 7 20.15 5.63 -18.02
N CYS A 8 19.32 5.00 -17.19
CA CYS A 8 19.74 4.12 -16.10
C CYS A 8 18.69 3.02 -15.90
N ASP A 9 19.14 1.86 -15.43
CA ASP A 9 18.24 0.80 -14.98
C ASP A 9 17.55 1.25 -13.69
N ILE A 10 16.27 1.63 -13.81
CA ILE A 10 15.44 2.00 -12.66
C ILE A 10 14.72 0.75 -12.22
N THR A 11 15.00 0.29 -11.01
CA THR A 11 14.24 -0.82 -10.43
C THR A 11 13.09 -0.25 -9.60
N LEU A 12 11.87 -0.64 -9.95
CA LEU A 12 10.67 -0.22 -9.26
C LEU A 12 10.48 -1.04 -7.99
N ASN A 13 10.55 -0.36 -6.85
CA ASN A 13 10.24 -0.96 -5.54
C ASN A 13 8.87 -0.48 -5.04
N ILE A 14 7.85 -0.60 -5.90
CA ILE A 14 6.48 -0.21 -5.59
C ILE A 14 5.58 -1.42 -5.88
N THR A 15 4.74 -1.78 -4.92
CA THR A 15 3.77 -2.87 -5.05
C THR A 15 2.34 -2.34 -5.02
N VAL A 16 1.39 -3.15 -5.47
CA VAL A 16 -0.05 -2.88 -5.33
C VAL A 16 -0.41 -2.55 -3.87
N ALA A 17 0.06 -3.39 -2.93
CA ALA A 17 -0.19 -3.18 -1.50
C ALA A 17 0.34 -1.82 -1.01
N LYS A 18 1.55 -1.42 -1.43
CA LYS A 18 2.11 -0.09 -1.09
C LYS A 18 1.29 1.05 -1.69
N LEU A 19 0.87 0.94 -2.95
CA LEU A 19 0.04 1.98 -3.58
C LEU A 19 -1.32 2.14 -2.88
N LYS A 20 -1.95 1.05 -2.48
CA LYS A 20 -3.20 1.08 -1.70
C LYS A 20 -3.04 1.77 -0.35
N GLN A 21 -1.86 1.67 0.28
CA GLN A 21 -1.56 2.29 1.58
C GLN A 21 -1.16 3.77 1.47
N VAL A 22 -0.72 4.24 0.30
CA VAL A 22 -0.36 5.65 0.11
C VAL A 22 -1.61 6.53 0.20
N GLN A 23 -1.62 7.42 1.21
CA GLN A 23 -2.70 8.37 1.41
C GLN A 23 -2.36 9.72 0.77
N ILE A 24 -3.25 10.25 -0.07
CA ILE A 24 -3.13 11.61 -0.59
C ILE A 24 -3.71 12.58 0.44
N THR A 25 -2.84 13.15 1.25
CA THR A 25 -3.16 14.19 2.23
C THR A 25 -2.51 15.52 1.83
N GLN A 26 -2.79 16.59 2.55
CA GLN A 26 -2.16 17.90 2.30
C GLN A 26 -0.63 17.86 2.44
N GLY A 27 -0.08 16.95 3.27
CA GLY A 27 1.35 16.77 3.47
C GLY A 27 2.08 15.88 2.45
N SER A 28 1.38 15.21 1.54
CA SER A 28 1.97 14.24 0.58
C SER A 28 2.56 14.88 -0.69
N GLY A 29 3.22 16.03 -0.58
CA GLY A 29 3.57 16.91 -1.69
C GLY A 29 4.31 16.27 -2.88
N ALA A 30 5.34 15.45 -2.66
CA ALA A 30 6.13 14.85 -3.76
C ALA A 30 5.38 13.70 -4.43
N ILE A 31 4.85 12.75 -3.66
CA ILE A 31 4.11 11.58 -4.18
C ILE A 31 2.84 12.04 -4.91
N ARG A 32 2.10 12.96 -4.32
CA ARG A 32 0.91 13.55 -4.95
C ARG A 32 1.27 14.18 -6.29
N ARG A 33 2.30 15.02 -6.37
CA ARG A 33 2.72 15.65 -7.61
C ARG A 33 3.14 14.63 -8.66
N ALA A 34 3.94 13.62 -8.28
CA ALA A 34 4.35 12.56 -9.19
C ALA A 34 3.13 11.81 -9.77
N PHE A 35 2.16 11.46 -8.93
CA PHE A 35 0.93 10.81 -9.37
C PHE A 35 0.08 11.68 -10.30
N LEU A 36 -0.08 12.97 -9.99
CA LEU A 36 -0.79 13.89 -10.86
C LEU A 36 -0.07 14.08 -12.21
N CYS A 37 1.26 14.13 -12.23
CA CYS A 37 2.04 14.14 -13.47
C CYS A 37 1.85 12.86 -14.28
N LEU A 38 1.80 11.68 -13.61
CA LEU A 38 1.52 10.41 -14.28
C LEU A 38 0.15 10.45 -14.97
N LEU A 39 -0.89 10.87 -14.26
CA LEU A 39 -2.24 10.99 -14.83
C LEU A 39 -2.29 12.04 -15.95
N ALA A 40 -1.66 13.21 -15.78
CA ALA A 40 -1.64 14.27 -16.79
C ALA A 40 -0.97 13.79 -18.10
N ARG A 41 0.08 12.95 -17.99
CA ARG A 41 0.75 12.35 -19.16
C ARG A 41 -0.18 11.46 -19.99
N LYS A 42 -1.22 10.88 -19.40
CA LYS A 42 -2.25 10.10 -20.10
C LYS A 42 -3.22 10.96 -20.89
N GLN A 43 -3.09 12.31 -20.80
CA GLN A 43 -3.99 13.27 -21.46
C GLN A 43 -5.47 12.96 -21.19
N PRO A 44 -5.89 12.98 -19.91
CA PRO A 44 -7.22 12.57 -19.52
C PRO A 44 -8.29 13.42 -20.19
N VAL A 45 -9.39 12.77 -20.55
CA VAL A 45 -10.53 13.41 -21.19
C VAL A 45 -11.74 13.41 -20.26
N HIS A 46 -12.69 14.30 -20.52
CA HIS A 46 -13.93 14.39 -19.74
C HIS A 46 -14.79 13.12 -19.91
N LEU A 47 -15.20 12.49 -18.79
CA LEU A 47 -15.90 11.21 -18.81
C LEU A 47 -17.28 11.24 -19.50
N VAL A 48 -17.88 12.43 -19.69
CA VAL A 48 -19.20 12.55 -20.35
C VAL A 48 -19.08 12.77 -21.86
N ASN A 49 -18.12 13.57 -22.33
CA ASN A 49 -18.09 14.06 -23.70
C ASN A 49 -16.76 13.91 -24.44
N ASN A 50 -15.78 13.24 -23.83
CA ASN A 50 -14.44 12.98 -24.36
C ASN A 50 -13.62 14.23 -24.73
N THR A 51 -14.00 15.42 -24.27
CA THR A 51 -13.18 16.60 -24.47
C THR A 51 -11.91 16.53 -23.63
N PRO A 52 -10.74 16.92 -24.18
CA PRO A 52 -9.51 16.99 -23.39
C PRO A 52 -9.69 17.86 -22.15
N LEU A 53 -9.19 17.40 -20.99
CA LEU A 53 -9.18 18.23 -19.80
C LEU A 53 -8.06 19.27 -19.90
N ASP A 54 -8.37 20.52 -19.57
CA ASP A 54 -7.36 21.57 -19.47
C ASP A 54 -6.55 21.36 -18.18
N LEU A 55 -5.31 20.91 -18.33
CA LEU A 55 -4.34 20.70 -17.27
C LEU A 55 -3.25 21.76 -17.25
N SER A 56 -3.54 22.99 -17.75
CA SER A 56 -2.64 24.14 -17.62
C SER A 56 -2.39 24.50 -16.15
N ASN A 57 -1.31 25.26 -15.89
CA ASN A 57 -0.91 25.60 -14.51
C ASN A 57 -2.02 26.24 -13.67
N GLY A 58 -2.90 27.04 -14.26
CA GLY A 58 -4.07 27.60 -13.58
C GLY A 58 -5.08 26.54 -13.21
N SER A 59 -5.45 25.69 -14.15
CA SER A 59 -6.42 24.63 -13.95
C SER A 59 -5.91 23.54 -13.02
N ILE A 60 -4.61 23.18 -13.06
CA ILE A 60 -4.01 22.25 -12.08
C ILE A 60 -4.06 22.84 -10.67
N SER A 61 -3.88 24.14 -10.51
CA SER A 61 -4.02 24.81 -9.21
C SER A 61 -5.43 24.67 -8.66
N ASP A 62 -6.44 24.83 -9.49
CA ASP A 62 -7.85 24.63 -9.11
C ASP A 62 -8.17 23.17 -8.78
N PHE A 63 -7.63 22.21 -9.54
CA PHE A 63 -7.70 20.78 -9.21
C PHE A 63 -6.93 20.44 -7.92
N THR A 64 -5.91 21.21 -7.53
CA THR A 64 -5.12 20.95 -6.33
C THR A 64 -5.62 21.66 -5.10
N SER A 65 -6.43 22.73 -5.24
CA SER A 65 -6.72 23.64 -4.13
C SER A 65 -7.94 23.28 -3.30
N ALA A 66 -8.97 22.63 -3.82
CA ALA A 66 -10.21 22.53 -3.06
C ALA A 66 -10.94 21.19 -3.11
N GLU A 67 -10.92 20.46 -4.20
CA GLU A 67 -11.77 19.27 -4.30
C GLU A 67 -10.94 18.01 -4.63
N LYS A 68 -10.83 17.14 -3.65
CA LYS A 68 -10.26 15.81 -3.80
C LYS A 68 -11.24 14.98 -4.62
N HIS A 69 -10.87 14.71 -5.86
CA HIS A 69 -11.74 13.96 -6.77
C HIS A 69 -11.60 12.46 -6.52
N HIS A 70 -12.46 11.95 -5.65
CA HIS A 70 -12.55 10.53 -5.35
C HIS A 70 -13.42 9.82 -6.37
N ILE A 71 -12.93 8.72 -6.94
CA ILE A 71 -13.74 7.86 -7.81
C ILE A 71 -14.81 7.15 -6.98
N PHE A 72 -14.44 6.60 -5.83
CA PHE A 72 -15.39 6.19 -4.81
C PHE A 72 -15.63 7.39 -3.87
N PRO A 73 -16.81 8.03 -3.94
CA PRO A 73 -17.06 9.24 -3.16
C PRO A 73 -16.86 9.01 -1.68
N LYS A 74 -16.21 9.97 -1.00
CA LYS A 74 -15.98 9.87 0.44
C LYS A 74 -17.28 9.70 1.23
N ALA A 75 -18.33 10.43 0.87
CA ALA A 75 -19.61 10.32 1.55
C ALA A 75 -20.21 8.92 1.39
N PHE A 76 -20.19 8.35 0.19
CA PHE A 76 -20.62 6.98 -0.08
C PHE A 76 -19.86 5.96 0.80
N LEU A 77 -18.51 6.03 0.84
CA LEU A 77 -17.72 5.11 1.63
C LEU A 77 -18.00 5.19 3.14
N LEU A 78 -18.21 6.40 3.67
CA LEU A 78 -18.54 6.61 5.08
C LEU A 78 -19.95 6.14 5.47
N GLU A 79 -20.90 6.20 4.53
CA GLU A 79 -22.25 5.64 4.71
C GLU A 79 -22.21 4.10 4.79
N GLN A 80 -21.38 3.47 3.95
CA GLN A 80 -21.21 2.01 3.95
C GLN A 80 -20.47 1.51 5.21
N ASN A 81 -19.38 2.18 5.57
CA ASN A 81 -18.60 1.86 6.76
C ASN A 81 -17.89 3.11 7.29
N PRO A 82 -18.33 3.68 8.45
CA PRO A 82 -17.71 4.86 9.06
C PRO A 82 -16.21 4.69 9.37
N SER A 83 -15.77 3.44 9.50
CA SER A 83 -14.36 3.09 9.77
C SER A 83 -13.59 2.67 8.52
N THR A 84 -14.09 2.96 7.31
CA THR A 84 -13.42 2.58 6.07
C THR A 84 -11.97 3.07 6.06
N PRO A 85 -10.98 2.16 6.07
CA PRO A 85 -9.59 2.56 5.96
C PRO A 85 -9.31 3.11 4.57
N ALA A 86 -8.31 3.98 4.46
CA ALA A 86 -7.75 4.39 3.17
C ALA A 86 -8.72 5.14 2.21
N ILE A 87 -9.71 5.88 2.71
CA ILE A 87 -10.59 6.73 1.87
C ILE A 87 -9.77 7.63 0.93
N ASN A 88 -8.64 8.13 1.41
CA ASN A 88 -7.72 8.96 0.65
C ASN A 88 -6.59 8.14 -0.02
N ALA A 89 -6.79 6.84 -0.27
CA ALA A 89 -5.81 6.04 -0.97
C ALA A 89 -5.50 6.61 -2.36
N LEU A 90 -4.22 6.61 -2.74
CA LEU A 90 -3.77 7.14 -4.03
C LEU A 90 -4.59 6.57 -5.21
N PRO A 91 -4.90 5.26 -5.28
CA PRO A 91 -5.72 4.74 -6.38
C PRO A 91 -7.18 5.22 -6.40
N ASN A 92 -7.65 5.95 -5.38
CA ASN A 92 -9.01 6.51 -5.38
C ASN A 92 -9.11 7.90 -6.03
N PHE A 93 -8.00 8.49 -6.49
CA PHE A 93 -8.00 9.85 -7.04
C PHE A 93 -7.89 9.87 -8.56
N CYS A 94 -8.64 10.80 -9.20
CA CYS A 94 -8.50 11.14 -10.62
C CYS A 94 -8.75 12.62 -10.85
N PHE A 95 -8.58 13.08 -12.09
CA PHE A 95 -9.03 14.42 -12.51
C PHE A 95 -10.51 14.36 -12.86
N LEU A 96 -11.34 15.11 -12.11
CA LEU A 96 -12.75 15.31 -12.44
C LEU A 96 -13.06 16.81 -12.45
N PRO A 97 -13.79 17.33 -13.47
CA PRO A 97 -14.31 18.68 -13.43
C PRO A 97 -15.23 18.88 -12.22
N ALA A 98 -15.15 20.07 -11.60
CA ALA A 98 -15.91 20.38 -10.39
C ALA A 98 -17.43 20.16 -10.55
N GLU A 99 -17.97 20.47 -11.75
CA GLU A 99 -19.39 20.23 -12.05
C GLU A 99 -19.76 18.74 -12.04
N LEU A 100 -18.91 17.89 -12.61
CA LEU A 100 -19.15 16.45 -12.60
C LEU A 100 -19.02 15.90 -11.19
N ASN A 101 -18.01 16.32 -10.44
CA ASN A 101 -17.82 15.93 -9.05
C ASN A 101 -19.03 16.30 -8.18
N LYS A 102 -19.62 17.48 -8.35
CA LYS A 102 -20.84 17.90 -7.67
C LYS A 102 -22.06 17.04 -8.02
N LYS A 103 -22.16 16.61 -9.29
CA LYS A 103 -23.25 15.72 -9.74
C LYS A 103 -23.10 14.31 -9.15
N ILE A 104 -21.87 13.80 -9.05
CA ILE A 104 -21.58 12.49 -8.45
C ILE A 104 -21.93 12.51 -6.95
N SER A 105 -21.53 13.54 -6.21
CA SER A 105 -21.86 13.72 -4.78
C SER A 105 -21.54 12.47 -3.94
N SER A 106 -22.60 11.80 -3.39
CA SER A 106 -22.52 10.56 -2.63
C SER A 106 -23.02 9.34 -3.42
N THR A 107 -23.23 9.48 -4.72
CA THR A 107 -23.77 8.41 -5.56
C THR A 107 -22.80 7.23 -5.66
N ALA A 108 -23.32 6.02 -5.53
CA ALA A 108 -22.54 4.78 -5.68
C ALA A 108 -21.82 4.74 -7.04
N PRO A 109 -20.57 4.24 -7.09
CA PRO A 109 -19.83 4.11 -8.36
C PRO A 109 -20.59 3.32 -9.43
N SER A 110 -21.17 2.18 -9.08
CA SER A 110 -21.99 1.39 -10.00
C SER A 110 -23.09 2.21 -10.68
N THR A 111 -23.75 3.07 -9.91
CA THR A 111 -24.86 3.91 -10.39
C THR A 111 -24.37 5.04 -11.29
N TYR A 112 -23.38 5.83 -10.84
CA TYR A 112 -22.99 6.98 -11.65
C TYR A 112 -22.17 6.56 -12.89
N PHE A 113 -21.41 5.46 -12.86
CA PHE A 113 -20.76 4.93 -14.06
C PHE A 113 -21.77 4.38 -15.07
N SER A 114 -22.87 3.76 -14.63
CA SER A 114 -23.97 3.37 -15.51
C SER A 114 -24.60 4.58 -16.22
N HIS A 115 -24.85 5.67 -15.49
CA HIS A 115 -25.37 6.90 -16.09
C HIS A 115 -24.34 7.56 -17.05
N LEU A 116 -23.05 7.47 -16.76
CA LEU A 116 -22.01 7.95 -17.67
C LEU A 116 -21.96 7.10 -18.96
N ALA A 117 -22.13 5.79 -18.84
CA ALA A 117 -22.16 4.89 -20.01
C ALA A 117 -23.35 5.17 -20.94
N GLU A 118 -24.50 5.54 -20.39
CA GLU A 118 -25.66 5.98 -21.19
C GLU A 118 -25.38 7.27 -21.97
N GLN A 119 -24.55 8.17 -21.41
CA GLN A 119 -24.24 9.48 -22.01
C GLN A 119 -23.03 9.43 -22.93
N ASN A 120 -22.07 8.53 -22.69
CA ASN A 120 -20.82 8.46 -23.43
C ASN A 120 -20.55 7.04 -23.95
N PRO A 121 -20.81 6.77 -25.24
CA PRO A 121 -20.51 5.47 -25.85
C PRO A 121 -19.03 5.08 -25.79
N ASN A 122 -18.12 6.04 -25.61
CA ASN A 122 -16.67 5.83 -25.51
C ASN A 122 -16.16 5.94 -24.06
N LEU A 123 -17.02 5.67 -23.07
CA LEU A 123 -16.67 5.81 -21.66
C LEU A 123 -15.45 4.95 -21.28
N GLU A 124 -15.31 3.75 -21.81
CA GLU A 124 -14.13 2.90 -21.53
C GLU A 124 -12.82 3.56 -21.94
N GLN A 125 -12.79 4.19 -23.11
CA GLN A 125 -11.61 4.94 -23.56
C GLN A 125 -11.36 6.18 -22.69
N ALA A 126 -12.41 6.89 -22.31
CA ALA A 126 -12.31 8.02 -21.40
C ALA A 126 -11.77 7.55 -20.03
N ALA A 127 -12.30 6.49 -19.46
CA ALA A 127 -11.86 5.91 -18.20
C ALA A 127 -10.38 5.44 -18.27
N ALA A 128 -9.98 4.80 -19.37
CA ALA A 128 -8.59 4.38 -19.59
C ALA A 128 -7.61 5.57 -19.58
N SER A 129 -8.02 6.75 -20.05
CA SER A 129 -7.21 7.97 -20.00
C SER A 129 -6.95 8.45 -18.56
N HIS A 130 -7.74 8.01 -17.60
CA HIS A 130 -7.59 8.24 -16.15
C HIS A 130 -7.01 7.05 -15.39
N LEU A 131 -6.61 5.97 -16.09
CA LEU A 131 -6.22 4.69 -15.49
C LEU A 131 -7.35 4.12 -14.59
N ILE A 132 -8.61 4.24 -15.01
CA ILE A 132 -9.77 3.70 -14.30
C ILE A 132 -10.13 2.36 -14.95
N PRO A 133 -10.08 1.23 -14.20
CA PRO A 133 -10.48 -0.08 -14.72
C PRO A 133 -12.00 -0.16 -14.88
N MET A 134 -12.49 -0.66 -16.02
CA MET A 134 -13.92 -0.73 -16.34
C MET A 134 -14.47 -2.16 -16.46
N GLY A 135 -13.66 -3.18 -16.33
CA GLY A 135 -14.13 -4.56 -16.44
C GLY A 135 -15.00 -5.03 -15.24
N PRO A 136 -15.67 -6.18 -15.34
CA PRO A 136 -16.47 -6.75 -14.26
C PRO A 136 -15.65 -7.01 -13.00
N GLU A 137 -14.36 -7.30 -13.15
CA GLU A 137 -13.38 -7.52 -12.07
C GLU A 137 -12.84 -6.21 -11.47
N SER A 138 -13.33 -5.06 -11.94
CA SER A 138 -12.81 -3.75 -11.51
C SER A 138 -13.29 -3.29 -10.14
N GLY A 139 -14.32 -3.91 -9.57
CA GLY A 139 -14.99 -3.44 -8.37
C GLY A 139 -15.96 -2.27 -8.58
N LEU A 140 -15.99 -1.63 -9.75
CA LEU A 140 -16.88 -0.49 -10.01
C LEU A 140 -18.35 -0.86 -10.14
N THR A 141 -18.65 -2.02 -10.74
CA THR A 141 -20.02 -2.46 -11.05
C THR A 141 -20.75 -3.02 -9.83
N ASN A 142 -20.02 -3.42 -8.81
CA ASN A 142 -20.54 -4.02 -7.58
C ASN A 142 -20.18 -3.21 -6.32
N ASP A 143 -19.65 -2.00 -6.50
CA ASP A 143 -19.23 -1.07 -5.45
C ASP A 143 -18.21 -1.64 -4.46
N ASP A 144 -17.39 -2.59 -4.91
CA ASP A 144 -16.31 -3.19 -4.13
C ASP A 144 -15.07 -2.29 -4.14
N TYR A 145 -14.92 -1.52 -3.07
CA TYR A 145 -13.83 -0.55 -2.95
C TYR A 145 -12.44 -1.17 -2.91
N ASP A 146 -12.26 -2.31 -2.22
CA ASP A 146 -10.95 -2.96 -2.11
C ASP A 146 -10.52 -3.60 -3.43
N CYS A 147 -11.45 -4.26 -4.11
CA CYS A 147 -11.25 -4.76 -5.46
C CYS A 147 -10.88 -3.63 -6.43
N PHE A 148 -11.60 -2.50 -6.38
CA PHE A 148 -11.30 -1.33 -7.20
C PHE A 148 -9.90 -0.76 -6.94
N LEU A 149 -9.51 -0.59 -5.66
CA LEU A 149 -8.18 -0.10 -5.32
C LEU A 149 -7.08 -1.03 -5.85
N THR A 150 -7.32 -2.34 -5.81
CA THR A 150 -6.38 -3.35 -6.31
C THR A 150 -6.23 -3.24 -7.83
N ALA A 151 -7.33 -3.36 -8.56
CA ALA A 151 -7.33 -3.31 -10.03
C ALA A 151 -6.73 -1.99 -10.57
N ARG A 152 -7.04 -0.86 -9.92
CA ARG A 152 -6.49 0.41 -10.34
C ARG A 152 -5.02 0.59 -9.98
N ALA A 153 -4.58 0.07 -8.83
CA ALA A 153 -3.16 0.08 -8.45
C ALA A 153 -2.31 -0.73 -9.43
N GLU A 154 -2.83 -1.83 -9.96
CA GLU A 154 -2.20 -2.62 -11.02
C GLU A 154 -1.99 -1.81 -12.30
N LEU A 155 -3.02 -1.11 -12.79
CA LEU A 155 -2.91 -0.23 -13.97
C LEU A 155 -1.91 0.91 -13.75
N ILE A 156 -1.87 1.48 -12.55
CA ILE A 156 -0.91 2.53 -12.19
C ILE A 156 0.52 1.97 -12.21
N LEU A 157 0.74 0.78 -11.65
CA LEU A 157 2.05 0.12 -11.65
C LEU A 157 2.51 -0.24 -13.06
N GLU A 158 1.62 -0.76 -13.89
CA GLU A 158 1.91 -1.07 -15.29
C GLU A 158 2.37 0.19 -16.03
N GLU A 159 1.66 1.31 -15.87
CA GLU A 159 2.04 2.58 -16.51
C GLU A 159 3.38 3.11 -15.98
N ILE A 160 3.64 3.02 -14.67
CA ILE A 160 4.94 3.37 -14.08
C ILE A 160 6.04 2.48 -14.66
N GLY A 161 5.82 1.15 -14.71
CA GLY A 161 6.76 0.19 -15.30
C GLY A 161 7.10 0.52 -16.75
N ARG A 162 6.07 0.82 -17.55
CA ARG A 162 6.23 1.24 -18.94
C ARG A 162 7.08 2.50 -19.07
N LEU A 163 6.87 3.50 -18.22
CA LEU A 163 7.63 4.75 -18.23
C LEU A 163 9.07 4.60 -17.76
N CYS A 164 9.31 3.71 -16.82
CA CYS A 164 10.65 3.42 -16.30
C CYS A 164 11.43 2.43 -17.16
N GLY A 165 10.80 1.87 -18.21
CA GLY A 165 11.39 0.81 -19.03
C GLY A 165 11.60 -0.50 -18.28
N THR A 166 10.88 -0.67 -17.16
CA THR A 166 10.90 -1.89 -16.34
C THR A 166 9.61 -2.65 -16.56
N VAL A 167 9.73 -3.93 -16.91
CA VAL A 167 8.59 -4.85 -16.86
C VAL A 167 8.59 -5.39 -15.43
N THR A 168 7.60 -4.98 -14.61
CA THR A 168 7.35 -5.66 -13.35
C THR A 168 6.92 -7.09 -13.69
N THR A 169 7.82 -8.04 -13.46
CA THR A 169 7.44 -9.44 -13.65
C THR A 169 6.42 -9.82 -12.60
N PRO A 170 5.39 -10.59 -12.94
CA PRO A 170 4.43 -11.13 -11.97
C PRO A 170 5.13 -11.78 -10.76
N LEU A 171 6.26 -12.42 -11.00
CA LEU A 171 7.10 -13.07 -10.00
C LEU A 171 7.66 -12.11 -8.92
N GLU A 172 7.96 -10.86 -9.26
CA GLU A 172 8.45 -9.87 -8.27
C GLU A 172 7.31 -9.34 -7.40
N THR A 173 6.12 -9.15 -7.97
CA THR A 173 4.92 -8.79 -7.22
C THR A 173 4.55 -9.90 -6.23
N GLU A 174 4.54 -11.15 -6.67
CA GLU A 174 4.29 -12.32 -5.82
C GLU A 174 5.29 -12.44 -4.66
N ARG A 175 6.56 -12.14 -4.91
CA ARG A 175 7.61 -12.13 -3.86
C ARG A 175 7.36 -11.06 -2.80
N HIS A 176 7.03 -9.85 -3.20
CA HIS A 176 6.71 -8.76 -2.28
C HIS A 176 5.48 -9.07 -1.44
N ASP A 177 4.45 -9.62 -2.05
CA ASP A 177 3.21 -10.00 -1.37
C ASP A 177 3.44 -11.16 -0.39
N ALA A 178 4.24 -12.15 -0.77
CA ALA A 178 4.62 -13.24 0.11
C ALA A 178 5.40 -12.74 1.34
N VAL A 179 6.40 -11.87 1.14
CA VAL A 179 7.16 -11.24 2.21
C VAL A 179 6.24 -10.45 3.16
N SER A 180 5.35 -9.63 2.62
CA SER A 180 4.43 -8.81 3.41
C SER A 180 3.46 -9.65 4.24
N ARG A 181 2.91 -10.73 3.66
CA ARG A 181 2.03 -11.67 4.36
C ARG A 181 2.72 -12.39 5.50
N ILE A 182 3.95 -12.88 5.28
CA ILE A 182 4.72 -13.58 6.32
C ILE A 182 5.10 -12.61 7.43
N GLU A 183 5.53 -11.39 7.09
CA GLU A 183 5.88 -10.37 8.09
C GLU A 183 4.68 -10.02 8.98
N ALA A 184 3.48 -9.90 8.41
CA ALA A 184 2.24 -9.68 9.16
C ALA A 184 1.90 -10.89 10.04
N ALA A 185 1.95 -12.10 9.48
CA ALA A 185 1.67 -13.34 10.22
C ALA A 185 2.64 -13.57 11.39
N LEU A 186 3.92 -13.26 11.21
CA LEU A 186 4.91 -13.34 12.29
C LEU A 186 4.60 -12.37 13.44
N ARG A 187 4.18 -11.13 13.12
CA ARG A 187 3.77 -10.15 14.14
C ARG A 187 2.54 -10.62 14.90
N ASP A 188 1.55 -11.16 14.21
CA ASP A 188 0.33 -11.70 14.81
C ASP A 188 0.69 -12.88 15.72
N GLN A 189 1.51 -13.80 15.24
CA GLN A 189 1.93 -14.97 16.02
C GLN A 189 2.76 -14.60 17.27
N ILE A 190 3.66 -13.62 17.16
CA ILE A 190 4.41 -13.08 18.31
C ILE A 190 3.44 -12.49 19.33
N HIS A 191 2.52 -11.62 18.86
CA HIS A 191 1.52 -10.97 19.71
C HIS A 191 0.65 -11.98 20.45
N GLU A 192 -0.01 -12.87 19.71
CA GLU A 192 -0.93 -13.86 20.26
C GLU A 192 -0.25 -14.77 21.27
N THR A 193 0.94 -15.28 20.92
CA THR A 193 1.66 -16.21 21.80
C THR A 193 2.16 -15.52 23.07
N LEU A 194 2.72 -14.33 22.96
CA LEU A 194 3.23 -13.60 24.13
C LEU A 194 2.08 -13.10 25.01
N ARG A 195 0.98 -12.66 24.42
CA ARG A 195 -0.21 -12.24 25.16
C ARG A 195 -0.86 -13.42 25.89
N ALA A 196 -0.97 -14.57 25.24
CA ALA A 196 -1.51 -15.78 25.86
C ALA A 196 -0.63 -16.29 27.01
N GLY A 197 0.70 -16.22 26.86
CA GLY A 197 1.64 -16.73 27.84
C GLY A 197 1.97 -15.80 29.01
N ARG A 198 1.79 -14.48 28.83
CA ARG A 198 2.21 -13.44 29.80
C ARG A 198 1.12 -12.43 30.17
N GLY A 199 0.00 -12.43 29.45
CA GLY A 199 -1.09 -11.48 29.65
C GLY A 199 -0.86 -10.14 28.93
N GLU A 200 -1.76 -9.21 29.22
CA GLU A 200 -1.61 -7.80 28.80
C GLU A 200 -0.41 -7.18 29.49
N GLY A 201 0.31 -6.31 28.80
CA GLY A 201 1.56 -5.72 29.29
C GLY A 201 2.79 -6.60 29.05
N TYR A 202 2.68 -7.62 28.16
CA TYR A 202 3.83 -8.44 27.79
C TYR A 202 4.98 -7.63 27.16
N TRP A 203 4.65 -6.46 26.57
CA TRP A 203 5.63 -5.63 25.91
C TRP A 203 6.83 -5.30 26.80
N ASP A 204 6.57 -4.87 28.03
CA ASP A 204 7.63 -4.49 28.97
C ASP A 204 8.39 -5.68 29.55
N GLN A 205 7.79 -6.84 29.57
CA GLN A 205 8.36 -8.05 30.17
C GLN A 205 9.09 -8.93 29.13
N ALA A 206 8.53 -9.02 27.92
CA ALA A 206 8.96 -9.96 26.90
C ALA A 206 9.88 -9.34 25.83
N ILE A 207 9.70 -8.05 25.52
CA ILE A 207 10.49 -7.38 24.47
C ILE A 207 11.78 -6.84 25.08
N PRO A 208 12.96 -7.15 24.48
CA PRO A 208 14.26 -6.63 24.96
C PRO A 208 14.31 -5.10 24.92
N ASP A 209 14.96 -4.50 25.94
CA ASP A 209 15.06 -3.04 26.09
C ASP A 209 15.55 -2.29 24.85
N PRO A 210 16.63 -2.75 24.14
CA PRO A 210 17.10 -2.06 22.95
C PRO A 210 16.05 -2.03 21.83
N ILE A 211 15.19 -3.05 21.73
CA ILE A 211 14.11 -3.11 20.75
C ILE A 211 12.99 -2.18 21.15
N ARG A 212 12.62 -2.12 22.42
CA ARG A 212 11.62 -1.18 22.94
C ARG A 212 12.03 0.28 22.67
N GLU A 213 13.29 0.63 22.94
CA GLU A 213 13.84 1.95 22.68
C GLU A 213 13.85 2.30 21.19
N SER A 214 14.32 1.38 20.33
CA SER A 214 14.32 1.62 18.88
C SER A 214 12.92 1.74 18.30
N THR A 215 11.97 0.94 18.80
CA THR A 215 10.57 1.00 18.41
C THR A 215 9.93 2.33 18.82
N ALA A 216 10.15 2.76 20.07
CA ALA A 216 9.67 4.07 20.55
C ALA A 216 10.24 5.23 19.72
N HIS A 217 11.51 5.16 19.35
CA HIS A 217 12.13 6.15 18.48
C HIS A 217 11.48 6.20 17.07
N ARG A 218 11.19 5.06 16.47
CA ARG A 218 10.50 4.97 15.17
C ARG A 218 9.07 5.52 15.25
N ILE A 219 8.33 5.21 16.32
CA ILE A 219 7.00 5.77 16.58
C ILE A 219 7.07 7.29 16.72
N ALA A 220 8.05 7.83 17.46
CA ALA A 220 8.23 9.26 17.60
C ALA A 220 8.53 9.97 16.27
N ILE A 221 9.27 9.31 15.37
CA ILE A 221 9.48 9.82 14.00
C ILE A 221 8.17 9.80 13.21
N GLU A 222 7.38 8.74 13.33
CA GLU A 222 6.10 8.61 12.64
C GLU A 222 5.08 9.66 13.08
N LEU A 223 4.99 9.92 14.38
CA LEU A 223 4.14 10.98 14.94
C LEU A 223 4.51 12.37 14.41
N LYS A 224 5.81 12.65 14.21
CA LYS A 224 6.26 13.92 13.59
C LYS A 224 5.83 14.04 12.13
N LYS A 225 5.74 12.93 11.40
CA LYS A 225 5.30 12.89 9.99
C LYS A 225 3.78 12.97 9.85
N ASN A 226 3.05 12.46 10.84
CA ASN A 226 1.60 12.34 10.86
C ASN A 226 0.97 13.05 12.07
N PRO A 227 0.87 14.39 12.06
CA PRO A 227 0.38 15.18 13.20
C PRO A 227 -1.08 14.89 13.61
N SER A 228 -1.82 14.14 12.78
CA SER A 228 -3.19 13.71 13.08
C SER A 228 -3.26 12.48 13.99
N GLN A 229 -2.13 11.85 14.27
CA GLN A 229 -2.01 10.69 15.15
C GLN A 229 -1.47 11.14 16.52
N SER A 230 -1.81 10.40 17.55
CA SER A 230 -1.38 10.65 18.93
C SER A 230 -0.60 9.48 19.49
N GLU A 231 0.11 9.65 20.60
CA GLU A 231 0.80 8.56 21.28
C GLU A 231 -0.18 7.45 21.72
N ASN A 232 -1.42 7.80 22.02
CA ASN A 232 -2.45 6.82 22.38
C ASN A 232 -2.74 5.81 21.26
N ASP A 233 -2.57 6.22 20.01
CA ASP A 233 -2.75 5.33 18.86
C ASP A 233 -1.72 4.19 18.80
N TYR A 234 -0.63 4.32 19.56
CA TYR A 234 0.48 3.36 19.64
C TYR A 234 0.62 2.68 21.01
N GLN A 235 -0.43 2.73 21.84
CA GLN A 235 -0.46 2.00 23.11
C GLN A 235 -0.69 0.50 22.93
N ASP A 236 -1.35 0.12 21.85
CA ASP A 236 -1.59 -1.29 21.52
C ASP A 236 -0.28 -2.03 21.21
N GLU A 237 -0.04 -3.15 21.92
CA GLU A 237 1.19 -3.92 21.83
C GLU A 237 1.38 -4.56 20.45
N ARG A 238 0.28 -4.99 19.81
CA ARG A 238 0.31 -5.52 18.45
C ARG A 238 0.76 -4.45 17.47
N ARG A 239 0.23 -3.23 17.61
CA ARG A 239 0.59 -2.11 16.76
C ARG A 239 2.04 -1.67 16.93
N ARG A 240 2.60 -1.79 18.15
CA ARG A 240 4.04 -1.54 18.38
C ARG A 240 4.92 -2.50 17.58
N LEU A 241 4.51 -3.76 17.39
CA LEU A 241 5.24 -4.72 16.57
C LEU A 241 5.36 -4.28 15.09
N ASP A 242 4.45 -3.45 14.57
CA ASP A 242 4.56 -2.91 13.22
C ASP A 242 5.78 -1.99 13.05
N PHE A 243 6.33 -1.49 14.15
CA PHE A 243 7.53 -0.65 14.20
C PHE A 243 8.81 -1.41 14.58
N CYS A 244 8.73 -2.73 14.77
CA CYS A 244 9.90 -3.60 14.87
C CYS A 244 10.42 -3.97 13.49
N ASP A 245 11.75 -4.07 13.35
CA ASP A 245 12.34 -4.67 12.15
C ASP A 245 12.23 -6.20 12.21
N VAL A 246 12.24 -6.87 11.07
CA VAL A 246 12.25 -8.34 11.02
C VAL A 246 13.45 -8.92 11.75
N SER A 247 14.58 -8.22 11.74
CA SER A 247 15.78 -8.61 12.51
C SER A 247 15.57 -8.62 14.02
N ASP A 248 14.59 -7.84 14.51
CA ASP A 248 14.25 -7.76 15.93
C ASP A 248 13.48 -9.02 16.40
N TYR A 249 12.86 -9.78 15.46
CA TYR A 249 12.07 -10.96 15.81
C TYR A 249 12.95 -12.09 16.38
N VAL A 250 14.19 -12.24 15.89
CA VAL A 250 15.12 -13.25 16.42
C VAL A 250 15.37 -13.06 17.91
N PRO A 251 15.86 -11.89 18.41
CA PRO A 251 16.07 -11.71 19.85
C PRO A 251 14.78 -11.69 20.67
N ILE A 252 13.62 -11.36 20.07
CA ILE A 252 12.33 -11.48 20.75
C ILE A 252 11.96 -12.96 20.93
N MET A 253 11.95 -13.72 19.85
CA MET A 253 11.42 -15.09 19.85
C MET A 253 12.38 -16.12 20.48
N ALA A 254 13.69 -16.00 20.24
CA ALA A 254 14.70 -16.90 20.78
C ALA A 254 15.04 -16.65 22.26
N ARG A 255 14.54 -15.55 22.88
CA ARG A 255 14.73 -15.31 24.31
C ARG A 255 14.16 -16.47 25.10
N LYS A 256 14.96 -17.12 25.97
CA LYS A 256 14.59 -18.33 26.72
C LYS A 256 13.19 -18.26 27.35
N ALA A 257 12.86 -17.12 27.94
CA ALA A 257 11.58 -16.90 28.60
C ALA A 257 10.40 -16.79 27.63
N ASN A 258 10.61 -16.34 26.38
CA ASN A 258 9.59 -16.26 25.33
C ASN A 258 9.50 -17.58 24.57
N TRP A 259 10.66 -18.23 24.34
CA TRP A 259 10.74 -19.51 23.66
C TRP A 259 9.88 -20.59 24.31
N ALA A 260 9.74 -20.56 25.63
CA ALA A 260 8.89 -21.49 26.35
C ALA A 260 7.43 -21.50 25.85
N HIS A 261 6.95 -20.35 25.37
CA HIS A 261 5.61 -20.18 24.80
C HIS A 261 5.56 -20.44 23.29
N LEU A 262 6.63 -20.10 22.56
CA LEU A 262 6.72 -20.20 21.10
C LEU A 262 7.08 -21.61 20.61
N LYS A 263 7.67 -22.44 21.48
CA LYS A 263 8.14 -23.80 21.13
C LYS A 263 7.04 -24.70 20.56
N ALA A 264 5.82 -24.55 21.04
CA ALA A 264 4.68 -25.34 20.55
C ALA A 264 4.33 -25.06 19.08
N VAL A 265 4.61 -23.84 18.62
CA VAL A 265 4.34 -23.40 17.24
C VAL A 265 5.52 -23.72 16.32
N PHE A 266 6.73 -23.37 16.74
CA PHE A 266 7.92 -23.40 15.88
C PHE A 266 8.84 -24.62 16.09
N GLY A 267 8.59 -25.46 17.09
CA GLY A 267 9.29 -26.73 17.35
C GLY A 267 10.75 -26.54 17.77
N ASN A 268 11.61 -26.00 16.92
CA ASN A 268 13.05 -25.89 17.12
C ASN A 268 13.53 -24.43 17.06
N SER A 269 14.24 -23.96 18.10
CA SER A 269 14.75 -22.60 18.21
C SER A 269 15.86 -22.28 17.20
N ASP A 270 16.70 -23.26 16.86
CA ASP A 270 17.82 -23.05 15.94
C ASP A 270 17.32 -22.98 14.50
N GLU A 271 16.34 -23.81 14.14
CA GLU A 271 15.66 -23.76 12.85
C GLU A 271 14.91 -22.42 12.69
N LEU A 272 14.12 -22.02 13.69
CA LEU A 272 13.45 -20.73 13.69
C LEU A 272 14.47 -19.59 13.48
N THR A 273 15.55 -19.57 14.23
CA THR A 273 16.59 -18.54 14.13
C THR A 273 17.23 -18.54 12.75
N HIS A 274 17.50 -19.71 12.18
CA HIS A 274 18.06 -19.83 10.83
C HIS A 274 17.11 -19.22 9.79
N HIS A 275 15.84 -19.64 9.80
CA HIS A 275 14.86 -19.15 8.81
C HIS A 275 14.51 -17.68 9.00
N LEU A 276 14.41 -17.17 10.23
CA LEU A 276 14.20 -15.75 10.48
C LEU A 276 15.35 -14.88 9.95
N ARG A 277 16.61 -15.32 10.12
CA ARG A 277 17.76 -14.58 9.58
C ARG A 277 17.79 -14.59 8.05
N ALA A 278 17.52 -15.74 7.44
CA ALA A 278 17.44 -15.85 5.98
C ALA A 278 16.28 -15.00 5.43
N PHE A 279 15.13 -15.04 6.07
CA PHE A 279 13.97 -14.21 5.72
C PHE A 279 14.26 -12.72 5.89
N ALA A 280 14.88 -12.28 6.98
CA ALA A 280 15.24 -10.88 7.21
C ALA A 280 16.20 -10.36 6.14
N GLN A 281 17.22 -11.15 5.77
CA GLN A 281 18.15 -10.81 4.70
C GLN A 281 17.44 -10.68 3.35
N TYR A 282 16.60 -11.64 3.01
CA TYR A 282 15.80 -11.65 1.78
C TYR A 282 14.84 -10.46 1.73
N ARG A 283 14.04 -10.27 2.78
CA ARG A 283 13.10 -9.16 2.91
C ARG A 283 13.78 -7.80 2.75
N ASN A 284 14.95 -7.61 3.39
CA ASN A 284 15.68 -6.35 3.28
C ASN A 284 16.22 -6.11 1.86
N ALA A 285 16.66 -7.15 1.17
CA ALA A 285 17.06 -7.03 -0.23
C ALA A 285 15.86 -6.70 -1.12
N VAL A 286 14.74 -7.40 -0.95
CA VAL A 286 13.50 -7.16 -1.68
C VAL A 286 12.94 -5.76 -1.38
N ALA A 287 12.83 -5.37 -0.10
CA ALA A 287 12.25 -4.08 0.31
C ALA A 287 13.09 -2.86 -0.11
N HIS A 288 14.41 -3.00 -0.22
CA HIS A 288 15.33 -1.93 -0.59
C HIS A 288 15.90 -2.09 -1.99
N ASN A 289 15.39 -3.07 -2.74
CA ASN A 289 15.85 -3.40 -4.08
C ASN A 289 17.37 -3.52 -4.19
N ARG A 290 17.96 -4.29 -3.27
CA ARG A 290 19.40 -4.52 -3.25
C ARG A 290 19.75 -5.80 -4.00
N PRO A 291 20.86 -5.82 -4.74
CA PRO A 291 21.37 -7.06 -5.31
C PRO A 291 21.57 -8.10 -4.21
N MET A 292 21.16 -9.34 -4.46
CA MET A 292 21.44 -10.46 -3.58
C MET A 292 22.07 -11.60 -4.34
N SER A 293 22.94 -12.37 -3.66
CA SER A 293 23.48 -13.58 -4.25
C SER A 293 22.39 -14.63 -4.45
N GLU A 294 22.60 -15.54 -5.38
CA GLU A 294 21.65 -16.64 -5.61
C GLU A 294 21.45 -17.50 -4.35
N LEU A 295 22.49 -17.71 -3.57
CA LEU A 295 22.40 -18.44 -2.30
C LEU A 295 21.51 -17.72 -1.29
N ALA A 296 21.63 -16.39 -1.16
CA ALA A 296 20.78 -15.60 -0.27
C ALA A 296 19.30 -15.60 -0.75
N ARG A 297 19.08 -15.58 -2.07
CA ARG A 297 17.75 -15.68 -2.67
C ARG A 297 17.10 -17.03 -2.35
N LEU A 298 17.81 -18.13 -2.61
CA LEU A 298 17.31 -19.49 -2.32
C LEU A 298 17.05 -19.70 -0.84
N GLY A 299 17.93 -19.22 0.04
CA GLY A 299 17.73 -19.27 1.49
C GLY A 299 16.50 -18.51 1.95
N GLY A 300 16.24 -17.34 1.36
CA GLY A 300 15.04 -16.55 1.62
C GLY A 300 13.75 -17.22 1.13
N GLU A 301 13.77 -17.78 -0.08
CA GLU A 301 12.64 -18.51 -0.66
C GLU A 301 12.34 -19.80 0.17
N GLN A 302 13.39 -20.49 0.64
CA GLN A 302 13.21 -21.61 1.55
C GLN A 302 12.60 -21.18 2.90
N ALA A 303 13.02 -20.04 3.44
CA ALA A 303 12.43 -19.50 4.66
C ALA A 303 10.95 -19.13 4.48
N ILE A 304 10.57 -18.56 3.32
CA ILE A 304 9.17 -18.28 2.96
C ILE A 304 8.31 -19.57 2.96
N LEU A 305 8.87 -20.67 2.47
CA LEU A 305 8.16 -21.96 2.45
C LEU A 305 8.07 -22.61 3.83
N TRP A 306 9.00 -22.28 4.71
CA TRP A 306 9.04 -22.84 6.06
C TRP A 306 8.02 -22.16 6.99
N PHE A 307 7.79 -20.84 6.82
CA PHE A 307 6.76 -20.09 7.55
C PHE A 307 5.36 -20.32 7.01
#